data_8e09f0ef0953695c0b6e5cb856a72a11
#
_entry.id   8e09f0ef0953695c0b6e5cb856a72a11
#
_cell.length_a   1.000
_cell.length_b   1.000
_cell.length_c   1.000
_cell.angle_alpha   90.00
_cell.angle_beta   90.00
_cell.angle_gamma   90.00
#
_symmetry.space_group_name_H-M   'P 1'
#
loop_
_entity.id
_entity.type
_entity.pdbx_description
1 polymer ?
#
loop_
_entity_poly.entity_id
_entity_poly.type
_entity_poly.pdbx_seq_one_letter_code
_entity_poly.pdbx_strand_id
1 'polypeptide(L)'
;MVERAMLIGITLPGRDDATTRSLLDELRELVTTLGIGIQHEVQLSIRKPQAKFLLGTGKAEEMIEEAKAHNCDVIVIDNELTPAQQRNWEQAADDKILV
;
A
#
# COMPACT_ATOMS: atom_id res chain seq x y z
N MET A 1 -6.79 17.09 -0.31
CA MET A 1 -7.77 16.18 0.30
C MET A 1 -7.64 14.79 -0.31
N VAL A 2 -7.61 13.76 0.52
CA VAL A 2 -7.49 12.38 0.06
C VAL A 2 -8.85 11.86 -0.37
N GLU A 3 -8.98 11.44 -1.61
CA GLU A 3 -10.27 10.99 -2.16
C GLU A 3 -10.20 9.60 -2.82
N ARG A 4 -9.03 9.21 -3.33
CA ARG A 4 -8.88 7.97 -4.10
C ARG A 4 -7.68 7.18 -3.58
N ALA A 5 -7.92 5.94 -3.23
CA ALA A 5 -6.92 5.10 -2.59
C ALA A 5 -6.57 3.87 -3.42
N MET A 6 -5.31 3.45 -3.30
CA MET A 6 -4.85 2.13 -3.69
C MET A 6 -4.54 1.37 -2.40
N LEU A 7 -5.06 0.17 -2.28
CA LEU A 7 -4.80 -0.69 -1.12
C LEU A 7 -3.79 -1.76 -1.48
N ILE A 8 -2.82 -1.99 -0.61
CA ILE A 8 -1.82 -3.05 -0.77
C ILE A 8 -1.87 -3.95 0.46
N GLY A 9 -2.22 -5.21 0.25
CA GLY A 9 -2.14 -6.24 1.27
C GLY A 9 -0.81 -6.97 1.15
N ILE A 10 -0.09 -7.12 2.25
CA ILE A 10 1.24 -7.74 2.27
C ILE A 10 1.17 -9.07 3.02
N THR A 11 1.54 -10.16 2.36
CA THR A 11 1.72 -11.45 3.00
C THR A 11 3.19 -11.59 3.38
N LEU A 12 3.46 -11.47 4.69
CA LEU A 12 4.80 -11.64 5.25
C LEU A 12 5.10 -13.13 5.43
N PRO A 13 6.40 -13.51 5.56
CA PRO A 13 6.75 -14.88 5.89
C PRO A 13 6.02 -15.34 7.17
N GLY A 14 5.44 -16.54 7.12
CA GLY A 14 4.69 -17.10 8.25
C GLY A 14 3.21 -16.75 8.27
N ARG A 15 2.75 -15.90 7.39
CA ARG A 15 1.32 -15.57 7.23
C ARG A 15 0.83 -16.20 5.93
N ASP A 16 -0.41 -16.68 5.90
CA ASP A 16 -1.00 -17.20 4.66
C ASP A 16 -1.76 -16.12 3.90
N ASP A 17 -2.02 -16.38 2.62
CA ASP A 17 -2.69 -15.43 1.75
C ASP A 17 -4.15 -15.18 2.17
N ALA A 18 -4.80 -16.18 2.76
CA ALA A 18 -6.18 -16.03 3.22
C ALA A 18 -6.27 -15.02 4.37
N THR A 19 -5.29 -15.03 5.29
CA THR A 19 -5.23 -14.03 6.36
C THR A 19 -5.02 -12.64 5.79
N THR A 20 -4.11 -12.48 4.84
CA THR A 20 -3.88 -11.19 4.17
C THR A 20 -5.15 -10.71 3.47
N ARG A 21 -5.86 -11.60 2.78
CA ARG A 21 -7.11 -11.26 2.11
C ARG A 21 -8.15 -10.77 3.08
N SER A 22 -8.29 -11.45 4.21
CA SER A 22 -9.24 -11.06 5.25
C SER A 22 -8.93 -9.69 5.84
N LEU A 23 -7.65 -9.41 6.13
CA LEU A 23 -7.23 -8.10 6.64
C LEU A 23 -7.43 -7.01 5.61
N LEU A 24 -7.18 -7.30 4.34
CA LEU A 24 -7.38 -6.34 3.26
C LEU A 24 -8.87 -6.00 3.10
N ASP A 25 -9.76 -6.99 3.26
CA ASP A 25 -11.20 -6.77 3.22
C ASP A 25 -11.65 -5.84 4.36
N GLU A 26 -11.11 -6.03 5.57
CA GLU A 26 -11.39 -5.14 6.70
C GLU A 26 -10.89 -3.73 6.44
N LEU A 27 -9.69 -3.60 5.88
CA LEU A 27 -9.12 -2.30 5.55
C LEU A 27 -9.98 -1.58 4.51
N ARG A 28 -10.50 -2.31 3.51
CA ARG A 28 -11.39 -1.74 2.50
C ARG A 28 -12.63 -1.13 3.15
N GLU A 29 -13.23 -1.83 4.11
CA GLU A 29 -14.40 -1.31 4.81
C GLU A 29 -14.09 -0.04 5.57
N LEU A 30 -12.95 0.01 6.27
CA LEU A 30 -12.53 1.20 7.00
C LEU A 30 -12.32 2.39 6.07
N VAL A 31 -11.61 2.19 4.98
CA VAL A 31 -11.32 3.25 4.00
C VAL A 31 -12.62 3.75 3.37
N THR A 32 -13.51 2.85 3.01
CA THR A 32 -14.82 3.20 2.44
C THR A 32 -15.65 3.99 3.44
N THR A 33 -15.64 3.61 4.71
CA THR A 33 -16.37 4.31 5.77
C THR A 33 -15.88 5.75 5.93
N LEU A 34 -14.59 6.00 5.66
CA LEU A 34 -14.03 7.35 5.69
C LEU A 34 -14.42 8.19 4.46
N GLY A 35 -15.17 7.62 3.52
CA GLY A 35 -15.58 8.32 2.32
C GLY A 35 -14.55 8.36 1.21
N ILE A 36 -13.52 7.51 1.29
CA ILE A 36 -12.45 7.44 0.30
C ILE A 36 -12.78 6.34 -0.72
N GLY A 37 -12.75 6.67 -2.01
CA GLY A 37 -12.97 5.71 -3.07
C GLY A 37 -11.74 4.84 -3.29
N ILE A 38 -11.93 3.54 -3.47
CA ILE A 38 -10.85 2.60 -3.72
C ILE A 38 -10.76 2.36 -5.22
N GLN A 39 -9.63 2.76 -5.82
CA GLN A 39 -9.41 2.66 -7.26
C GLN A 39 -8.70 1.38 -7.65
N HIS A 40 -7.93 0.80 -6.75
CA HIS A 40 -7.12 -0.37 -7.06
C HIS A 40 -6.74 -1.09 -5.77
N GLU A 41 -6.66 -2.42 -5.83
CA GLU A 41 -6.21 -3.25 -4.72
C GLU A 41 -5.22 -4.28 -5.24
N VAL A 42 -4.15 -4.50 -4.48
CA VAL A 42 -3.11 -5.47 -4.82
C VAL A 42 -2.79 -6.30 -3.59
N GLN A 43 -2.56 -7.58 -3.78
CA GLN A 43 -2.10 -8.48 -2.72
C GLN A 43 -0.72 -9.01 -3.14
N LEU A 44 0.28 -8.80 -2.29
CA LEU A 44 1.66 -9.17 -2.56
C LEU A 44 2.20 -10.09 -1.47
N SER A 45 3.06 -11.04 -1.86
CA SER A 45 3.82 -11.85 -0.94
C SER A 45 5.28 -11.41 -1.00
N ILE A 46 5.91 -11.23 0.15
CA ILE A 46 7.33 -10.88 0.20
C ILE A 46 8.09 -11.93 1.01
N ARG A 47 9.32 -12.22 0.60
CA ARG A 47 10.16 -13.21 1.28
C ARG A 47 10.85 -12.63 2.50
N LYS A 48 11.25 -11.36 2.40
CA LYS A 48 12.02 -10.70 3.44
C LYS A 48 11.68 -9.21 3.44
N PRO A 49 11.28 -8.65 4.59
CA PRO A 49 11.08 -7.20 4.69
C PRO A 49 12.36 -6.44 4.37
N GLN A 50 12.22 -5.37 3.61
CA GLN A 50 13.35 -4.51 3.23
C GLN A 50 13.32 -3.23 4.05
N ALA A 51 14.49 -2.69 4.35
CA ALA A 51 14.60 -1.52 5.22
C ALA A 51 14.00 -0.25 4.59
N LYS A 52 14.15 -0.08 3.29
CA LYS A 52 13.78 1.18 2.62
C LYS A 52 12.28 1.35 2.41
N PHE A 53 11.61 0.32 1.90
CA PHE A 53 10.20 0.40 1.51
C PHE A 53 9.34 -0.70 2.10
N LEU A 54 9.85 -1.57 2.93
CA LEU A 54 9.24 -2.84 3.32
C LEU A 54 9.27 -3.83 2.16
N LEU A 55 8.90 -3.40 0.97
CA LEU A 55 9.03 -4.16 -0.29
C LEU A 55 10.39 -3.91 -0.92
N GLY A 56 10.77 -4.73 -1.90
CA GLY A 56 11.93 -4.43 -2.73
C GLY A 56 11.70 -3.12 -3.50
N THR A 57 12.79 -2.41 -3.82
CA THR A 57 12.72 -1.11 -4.49
C THR A 57 11.95 -1.17 -5.81
N GLY A 58 12.21 -2.18 -6.65
CA GLY A 58 11.51 -2.32 -7.94
C GLY A 58 10.02 -2.53 -7.77
N LYS A 59 9.62 -3.34 -6.79
CA LYS A 59 8.20 -3.58 -6.52
C LYS A 59 7.52 -2.32 -5.97
N ALA A 60 8.20 -1.58 -5.09
CA ALA A 60 7.65 -0.33 -4.57
C ALA A 60 7.44 0.69 -5.69
N GLU A 61 8.40 0.83 -6.59
CA GLU A 61 8.27 1.72 -7.74
C GLU A 61 7.12 1.30 -8.65
N GLU A 62 6.95 -0.01 -8.87
CA GLU A 62 5.84 -0.55 -9.64
C GLU A 62 4.49 -0.19 -9.01
N MET A 63 4.39 -0.31 -7.69
CA MET A 63 3.16 0.05 -6.98
C MET A 63 2.84 1.54 -7.09
N ILE A 64 3.86 2.38 -7.02
CA ILE A 64 3.69 3.83 -7.19
C ILE A 64 3.18 4.14 -8.60
N GLU A 65 3.74 3.49 -9.62
CA GLU A 65 3.30 3.69 -11.00
C GLU A 65 1.85 3.22 -11.19
N GLU A 66 1.46 2.10 -10.57
CA GLU A 66 0.06 1.65 -10.63
C GLU A 66 -0.86 2.65 -9.94
N ALA A 67 -0.47 3.20 -8.81
CA ALA A 67 -1.26 4.22 -8.12
C ALA A 67 -1.46 5.46 -9.00
N LYS A 68 -0.42 5.89 -9.68
CA LYS A 68 -0.51 7.01 -10.62
C LYS A 68 -1.43 6.69 -11.79
N ALA A 69 -1.33 5.49 -12.34
CA ALA A 69 -2.16 5.06 -13.47
C ALA A 69 -3.64 5.01 -13.09
N HIS A 70 -3.96 4.72 -11.85
CA HIS A 70 -5.33 4.68 -11.34
C HIS A 70 -5.78 6.00 -10.71
N ASN A 71 -5.00 7.05 -10.84
CA ASN A 71 -5.29 8.39 -10.30
C ASN A 71 -5.50 8.39 -8.80
N CYS A 72 -4.72 7.57 -8.07
CA CYS A 72 -4.79 7.52 -6.62
C CYS A 72 -4.00 8.67 -6.00
N ASP A 73 -4.50 9.21 -4.90
CA ASP A 73 -3.82 10.25 -4.13
C ASP A 73 -3.29 9.73 -2.80
N VAL A 74 -3.59 8.47 -2.46
CA VAL A 74 -3.04 7.80 -1.28
C VAL A 74 -2.84 6.32 -1.56
N ILE A 75 -1.77 5.76 -0.97
CA ILE A 75 -1.53 4.32 -0.95
C ILE A 75 -1.66 3.90 0.52
N VAL A 76 -2.54 2.94 0.79
CA VAL A 76 -2.72 2.39 2.12
C VAL A 76 -2.16 0.97 2.12
N ILE A 77 -1.15 0.75 2.94
CA ILE A 77 -0.48 -0.54 3.03
C ILE A 77 -0.96 -1.25 4.29
N ASP A 78 -1.46 -2.48 4.13
CA ASP A 78 -1.88 -3.31 5.25
C ASP A 78 -0.65 -3.89 5.94
N ASN A 79 0.13 -3.02 6.54
CA ASN A 79 1.26 -3.35 7.39
C ASN A 79 1.78 -2.04 7.98
N GLU A 80 2.42 -2.15 9.13
CA GLU A 80 2.99 -0.98 9.77
C GLU A 80 4.28 -0.57 9.07
N LEU A 81 4.36 0.71 8.68
CA LEU A 81 5.57 1.30 8.12
C LEU A 81 6.25 2.15 9.18
N THR A 82 7.58 2.11 9.20
CA THR A 82 8.33 3.07 10.01
C THR A 82 8.18 4.47 9.40
N PRO A 83 8.39 5.54 10.19
CA PRO A 83 8.38 6.89 9.61
C PRO A 83 9.36 7.07 8.45
N ALA A 84 10.52 6.42 8.52
CA ALA A 84 11.50 6.48 7.45
C ALA A 84 11.00 5.78 6.18
N GLN A 85 10.37 4.62 6.33
CA GLN A 85 9.78 3.91 5.20
C GLN A 85 8.66 4.73 4.55
N GLN A 86 7.79 5.30 5.36
CA GLN A 86 6.71 6.15 4.86
C GLN A 86 7.25 7.33 4.07
N ARG A 87 8.26 7.99 4.59
CA ARG A 87 8.91 9.11 3.91
C ARG A 87 9.53 8.67 2.59
N ASN A 88 10.19 7.52 2.58
CA ASN A 88 10.81 7.00 1.36
C ASN A 88 9.78 6.74 0.27
N TRP A 89 8.62 6.19 0.63
CA TRP A 89 7.52 5.98 -0.29
C TRP A 89 7.03 7.31 -0.89
N GLU A 90 6.79 8.29 -0.02
CA GLU A 90 6.27 9.59 -0.45
C GLU A 90 7.27 10.32 -1.33
N GLN A 91 8.56 10.26 -1.01
CA GLN A 91 9.60 10.86 -1.85
C GLN A 91 9.69 10.16 -3.21
N ALA A 92 9.58 8.85 -3.24
CA ALA A 92 9.60 8.10 -4.50
C ALA A 92 8.40 8.45 -5.39
N ALA A 93 7.30 8.91 -4.80
CA ALA A 93 6.11 9.36 -5.52
C ALA A 93 6.14 10.87 -5.79
N ASP A 94 7.31 11.52 -5.64
CA ASP A 94 7.49 12.97 -5.83
C ASP A 94 6.54 13.80 -4.96
N ASP A 95 6.23 13.30 -3.77
CA ASP A 95 5.30 13.91 -2.81
C ASP A 95 3.89 14.17 -3.37
N LYS A 96 3.53 13.45 -4.43
CA LYS A 96 2.20 13.57 -5.05
C LYS A 96 1.19 12.57 -4.52
N ILE A 97 1.67 11.51 -3.85
CA ILE A 97 0.84 10.46 -3.28
C ILE A 97 1.25 10.28 -1.83
N LEU A 98 0.28 10.35 -0.92
CA LEU A 98 0.50 10.05 0.50
C LEU A 98 0.52 8.55 0.72
N VAL A 99 1.21 8.10 1.77
CA VAL A 99 1.30 6.66 2.08
C VAL A 99 1.00 6.38 3.55
#